data_02b07800b10f54f3c12b716e313cb911
#
_entry.id   02b07800b10f54f3c12b716e313cb911
#
_cell.length_a   1.000
_cell.length_b   1.000
_cell.length_c   1.000
_cell.angle_alpha   90.00
_cell.angle_beta   90.00
_cell.angle_gamma   90.00
#
_symmetry.space_group_name_H-M   'P 1'
#
loop_
_entity.id
_entity.type
_entity.pdbx_description
1 polymer ?
#
loop_
_entity_poly.entity_id
_entity_poly.type
_entity_poly.pdbx_seq_one_letter_code
_entity_poly.pdbx_strand_id
1 'polypeptide(L)'
;GSMPKIQNAVNEADNVLAAIYLVPVPGRAVRTEGATGVNTISMPDATATLLQSILQAKREKTAVASFGSPYFLADFPQIENYICAYSNAFTSEIAAVKALFGEIPFRGRLPVTIPGIAQRGTGMDQPAQAARK
;
A
#
# COMPACT_ATOMS: atom_id res chain seq x y z
N GLY A 1 11.92 12.14 -18.91
CA GLY A 1 11.21 11.08 -18.20
C GLY A 1 10.26 11.58 -17.13
N SER A 2 9.28 10.77 -16.77
CA SER A 2 8.26 11.12 -15.73
C SER A 2 8.79 11.07 -14.29
N MET A 3 9.83 10.29 -14.02
CA MET A 3 10.38 10.09 -12.67
C MET A 3 10.83 11.38 -11.95
N PRO A 4 11.61 12.30 -12.59
CA PRO A 4 11.97 13.56 -11.94
C PRO A 4 10.75 14.44 -11.59
N LYS A 5 9.72 14.44 -12.44
CA LYS A 5 8.49 15.19 -12.19
C LYS A 5 7.73 14.63 -10.97
N ILE A 6 7.63 13.31 -10.87
CA ILE A 6 7.01 12.64 -9.73
C ILE A 6 7.79 12.94 -8.45
N GLN A 7 9.12 12.86 -8.50
CA GLN A 7 9.96 13.13 -7.34
C GLN A 7 9.84 14.60 -6.87
N ASN A 8 9.76 15.54 -7.77
CA ASN A 8 9.52 16.94 -7.44
C ASN A 8 8.15 17.14 -6.79
N ALA A 9 7.10 16.54 -7.36
CA ALA A 9 5.76 16.60 -6.78
C ALA A 9 5.71 15.98 -5.38
N VAL A 10 6.40 14.86 -5.14
CA VAL A 10 6.53 14.24 -3.81
C VAL A 10 7.23 15.18 -2.84
N ASN A 11 8.31 15.84 -3.26
CA ASN A 11 9.06 16.75 -2.40
C ASN A 11 8.24 17.97 -1.99
N GLU A 12 7.38 18.47 -2.87
CA GLU A 12 6.54 19.64 -2.65
C GLU A 12 5.24 19.31 -1.86
N ALA A 13 4.77 18.06 -1.90
CA ALA A 13 3.54 17.65 -1.24
C ALA A 13 3.68 17.62 0.29
N ASP A 14 2.65 18.05 1.01
CA ASP A 14 2.58 17.91 2.47
C ASP A 14 2.39 16.46 2.90
N ASN A 15 1.58 15.69 2.16
CA ASN A 15 1.33 14.29 2.37
C ASN A 15 1.31 13.54 1.02
N VAL A 16 1.65 12.27 1.05
CA VAL A 16 1.66 11.40 -0.12
C VAL A 16 0.76 10.20 0.13
N LEU A 17 -0.09 9.87 -0.82
CA LEU A 17 -0.85 8.63 -0.85
C LEU A 17 -0.33 7.77 -2.02
N ALA A 18 0.23 6.62 -1.70
CA ALA A 18 0.62 5.63 -2.69
C ALA A 18 -0.43 4.51 -2.77
N ALA A 19 -1.18 4.46 -3.88
CA ALA A 19 -2.13 3.40 -4.15
C ALA A 19 -1.45 2.28 -4.94
N ILE A 20 -1.41 1.08 -4.37
CA ILE A 20 -0.70 -0.09 -4.92
C ILE A 20 -1.70 -1.17 -5.29
N TYR A 21 -1.71 -1.54 -6.57
CA TYR A 21 -2.58 -2.58 -7.12
C TYR A 21 -1.75 -3.82 -7.42
N LEU A 22 -1.76 -4.79 -6.51
CA LEU A 22 -1.06 -6.06 -6.66
C LEU A 22 -2.06 -7.20 -6.77
N VAL A 23 -2.56 -7.39 -7.96
CA VAL A 23 -3.48 -8.48 -8.31
C VAL A 23 -2.78 -9.47 -9.24
N PRO A 24 -3.07 -10.77 -9.12
CA PRO A 24 -2.55 -11.76 -10.07
C PRO A 24 -3.00 -11.41 -11.48
N VAL A 25 -2.07 -11.34 -12.42
CA VAL A 25 -2.36 -11.17 -13.84
C VAL A 25 -2.08 -12.51 -14.52
N PRO A 26 -3.10 -13.24 -15.03
CA PRO A 26 -2.89 -14.49 -15.72
C PRO A 26 -1.90 -14.33 -16.89
N GLY A 27 -0.94 -15.25 -16.98
CA GLY A 27 0.08 -15.25 -18.04
C GLY A 27 1.24 -14.26 -17.85
N ARG A 28 1.24 -13.45 -16.78
CA ARG A 28 2.35 -12.57 -16.46
C ARG A 28 3.19 -13.17 -15.32
N ALA A 29 4.38 -13.61 -15.66
CA ALA A 29 5.37 -14.05 -14.69
C ALA A 29 6.29 -12.88 -14.33
N VAL A 30 6.39 -12.52 -13.06
CA VAL A 30 7.44 -11.62 -12.57
C VAL A 30 8.52 -12.47 -11.93
N ARG A 31 9.73 -12.43 -12.47
CA ARG A 31 10.89 -13.10 -11.87
C ARG A 31 11.43 -12.23 -10.75
N THR A 32 11.48 -12.77 -9.55
CA THR A 32 12.25 -12.20 -8.45
C THR A 32 13.62 -12.88 -8.46
N GLU A 33 14.67 -12.10 -8.48
CA GLU A 33 16.06 -12.60 -8.47
C GLU A 33 16.27 -13.49 -7.23
N GLY A 34 16.74 -14.72 -7.43
CA GLY A 34 16.97 -15.69 -6.35
C GLY A 34 15.76 -16.56 -5.96
N ALA A 35 14.57 -16.35 -6.53
CA ALA A 35 13.42 -17.19 -6.27
C ALA A 35 13.39 -18.41 -7.22
N THR A 36 13.11 -19.59 -6.67
CA THR A 36 12.98 -20.85 -7.44
C THR A 36 11.62 -21.00 -8.14
N GLY A 37 10.72 -20.02 -8.00
CA GLY A 37 9.36 -20.04 -8.53
C GLY A 37 8.98 -18.76 -9.26
N VAL A 38 7.92 -18.88 -10.08
CA VAL A 38 7.31 -17.72 -10.75
C VAL A 38 6.36 -17.04 -9.78
N ASN A 39 6.72 -15.86 -9.31
CA ASN A 39 5.81 -15.05 -8.50
C ASN A 39 4.96 -14.16 -9.42
N THR A 40 3.66 -14.40 -9.45
CA THR A 40 2.71 -13.63 -10.27
C THR A 40 2.18 -12.37 -9.57
N ILE A 41 2.61 -12.12 -8.32
CA ILE A 41 2.06 -11.07 -7.44
C ILE A 41 3.14 -10.09 -6.98
N SER A 42 4.36 -10.16 -7.52
CA SER A 42 5.42 -9.23 -7.13
C SER A 42 5.28 -7.86 -7.83
N MET A 43 5.72 -6.83 -7.12
CA MET A 43 5.77 -5.47 -7.66
C MET A 43 6.84 -5.37 -8.75
N PRO A 44 6.56 -4.70 -9.89
CA PRO A 44 7.59 -4.41 -10.89
C PRO A 44 8.72 -3.57 -10.31
N ASP A 45 9.97 -3.83 -10.72
CA ASP A 45 11.16 -3.16 -10.19
C ASP A 45 11.09 -1.62 -10.25
N ALA A 46 10.57 -1.07 -11.36
CA ALA A 46 10.41 0.38 -11.49
C ALA A 46 9.43 0.95 -10.45
N THR A 47 8.36 0.23 -10.15
CA THR A 47 7.38 0.62 -9.13
C THR A 47 7.98 0.49 -7.72
N ALA A 48 8.72 -0.57 -7.47
CA ALA A 48 9.42 -0.78 -6.22
C ALA A 48 10.44 0.32 -5.95
N THR A 49 11.24 0.66 -6.97
CA THR A 49 12.23 1.76 -6.90
C THR A 49 11.55 3.11 -6.62
N LEU A 50 10.44 3.39 -7.28
CA LEU A 50 9.68 4.62 -7.03
C LEU A 50 9.14 4.66 -5.60
N LEU A 51 8.53 3.57 -5.12
CA LEU A 51 8.01 3.50 -3.75
C LEU A 51 9.13 3.68 -2.72
N GLN A 52 10.28 3.04 -2.92
CA GLN A 52 11.45 3.22 -2.06
C GLN A 52 11.91 4.68 -2.02
N SER A 53 11.97 5.35 -3.17
CA SER A 53 12.38 6.76 -3.21
C SER A 53 11.40 7.68 -2.50
N ILE A 54 10.09 7.42 -2.60
CA ILE A 54 9.05 8.16 -1.87
C ILE A 54 9.21 7.96 -0.35
N LEU A 55 9.38 6.70 0.08
CA LEU A 55 9.55 6.39 1.50
C LEU A 55 10.85 6.95 2.08
N GLN A 56 11.94 6.99 1.30
CA GLN A 56 13.19 7.66 1.73
C GLN A 56 12.99 9.17 1.93
N ALA A 57 12.23 9.81 1.06
CA ALA A 57 12.01 11.25 1.12
C ALA A 57 11.00 11.66 2.19
N LYS A 58 9.89 10.91 2.34
CA LYS A 58 8.73 11.33 3.15
C LYS A 58 8.02 10.16 3.86
N ARG A 59 8.74 9.27 4.50
CA ARG A 59 8.18 8.08 5.15
C ARG A 59 7.00 8.38 6.07
N GLU A 60 7.16 9.29 7.02
CA GLU A 60 6.14 9.64 8.02
C GLU A 60 4.92 10.34 7.42
N LYS A 61 5.07 10.96 6.25
CA LYS A 61 4.03 11.67 5.51
C LYS A 61 3.40 10.86 4.39
N THR A 62 3.80 9.59 4.26
CA THR A 62 3.32 8.70 3.21
C THR A 62 2.40 7.65 3.79
N ALA A 63 1.17 7.58 3.30
CA ALA A 63 0.26 6.47 3.49
C ALA A 63 0.29 5.56 2.26
N VAL A 64 0.35 4.26 2.50
CA VAL A 64 0.31 3.25 1.42
C VAL A 64 -0.99 2.48 1.52
N ALA A 65 -1.80 2.55 0.48
CA ALA A 65 -3.04 1.78 0.35
C ALA A 65 -2.83 0.63 -0.64
N SER A 66 -2.98 -0.61 -0.18
CA SER A 66 -2.87 -1.82 -1.00
C SER A 66 -4.24 -2.32 -1.40
N PHE A 67 -4.43 -2.52 -2.71
CA PHE A 67 -5.62 -3.12 -3.31
C PHE A 67 -5.24 -4.48 -3.91
N GLY A 68 -5.35 -5.53 -3.10
CA GLY A 68 -4.97 -6.89 -3.49
C GLY A 68 -4.14 -7.59 -2.43
N SER A 69 -2.94 -8.04 -2.81
CA SER A 69 -2.07 -8.81 -1.91
C SER A 69 -1.48 -7.95 -0.80
N PRO A 70 -1.61 -8.35 0.47
CA PRO A 70 -0.97 -7.66 1.59
C PRO A 70 0.51 -8.01 1.76
N TYR A 71 0.97 -9.08 1.12
CA TYR A 71 2.30 -9.67 1.39
C TYR A 71 3.46 -8.82 0.92
N PHE A 72 3.25 -7.87 0.00
CA PHE A 72 4.33 -6.98 -0.44
C PHE A 72 4.87 -6.11 0.70
N LEU A 73 4.12 -5.97 1.79
CA LEU A 73 4.57 -5.24 2.97
C LEU A 73 5.83 -5.86 3.59
N ALA A 74 6.05 -7.17 3.40
CA ALA A 74 7.27 -7.84 3.84
C ALA A 74 8.53 -7.33 3.11
N ASP A 75 8.39 -6.87 1.87
CA ASP A 75 9.47 -6.29 1.08
C ASP A 75 9.71 -4.80 1.40
N PHE A 76 8.76 -4.16 2.08
CA PHE A 76 8.79 -2.75 2.45
C PHE A 76 8.46 -2.54 3.94
N PRO A 77 9.25 -3.11 4.85
CA PRO A 77 8.97 -3.01 6.30
C PRO A 77 9.06 -1.59 6.86
N GLN A 78 9.63 -0.66 6.09
CA GLN A 78 9.72 0.76 6.44
C GLN A 78 8.41 1.53 6.26
N ILE A 79 7.36 0.93 5.70
CA ILE A 79 6.04 1.56 5.58
C ILE A 79 5.44 1.70 6.99
N GLU A 80 5.14 2.94 7.39
CA GLU A 80 4.57 3.24 8.72
C GLU A 80 3.05 3.36 8.71
N ASN A 81 2.50 3.89 7.62
CA ASN A 81 1.05 4.09 7.47
C ASN A 81 0.54 3.18 6.36
N TYR A 82 -0.10 2.08 6.73
CA TYR A 82 -0.52 1.05 5.79
C TYR A 82 -2.00 0.71 5.92
N ILE A 83 -2.69 0.67 4.79
CA ILE A 83 -4.08 0.26 4.66
C ILE A 83 -4.14 -0.86 3.63
N CYS A 84 -4.82 -1.97 3.96
CA CYS A 84 -5.06 -3.05 3.02
C CYS A 84 -6.55 -3.26 2.81
N ALA A 85 -6.99 -3.17 1.55
CA ALA A 85 -8.39 -3.38 1.16
C ALA A 85 -8.64 -4.78 0.57
N TYR A 86 -7.60 -5.58 0.34
CA TYR A 86 -7.63 -6.98 -0.18
C TYR A 86 -8.30 -7.16 -1.54
N SER A 87 -8.82 -6.11 -2.14
CA SER A 87 -9.59 -6.14 -3.39
C SER A 87 -9.38 -4.85 -4.17
N ASN A 88 -9.35 -4.98 -5.48
CA ASN A 88 -9.31 -3.86 -6.43
C ASN A 88 -10.71 -3.49 -6.95
N ALA A 89 -11.77 -3.93 -6.27
CA ALA A 89 -13.11 -3.52 -6.60
C ALA A 89 -13.34 -2.04 -6.29
N PHE A 90 -14.12 -1.36 -7.11
CA PHE A 90 -14.44 0.06 -6.95
C PHE A 90 -15.00 0.42 -5.57
N THR A 91 -15.82 -0.47 -5.00
CA THR A 91 -16.34 -0.30 -3.63
C THR A 91 -15.25 -0.32 -2.56
N SER A 92 -14.20 -1.11 -2.75
CA SER A 92 -13.05 -1.18 -1.84
C SER A 92 -12.20 0.10 -1.93
N GLU A 93 -12.04 0.66 -3.12
CA GLU A 93 -11.36 1.93 -3.33
C GLU A 93 -12.10 3.08 -2.64
N ILE A 94 -13.42 3.16 -2.83
CA ILE A 94 -14.26 4.17 -2.15
C ILE A 94 -14.16 4.01 -0.62
N ALA A 95 -14.25 2.80 -0.10
CA ALA A 95 -14.15 2.55 1.33
C ALA A 95 -12.78 2.97 1.89
N ALA A 96 -11.69 2.67 1.19
CA ALA A 96 -10.34 3.07 1.59
C ALA A 96 -10.20 4.60 1.64
N VAL A 97 -10.69 5.30 0.61
CA VAL A 97 -10.68 6.77 0.58
C VAL A 97 -11.49 7.36 1.72
N LYS A 98 -12.72 6.88 1.94
CA LYS A 98 -13.57 7.34 3.05
C LYS A 98 -12.92 7.12 4.41
N ALA A 99 -12.29 5.98 4.62
CA ALA A 99 -11.56 5.70 5.85
C ALA A 99 -10.35 6.63 6.02
N LEU A 100 -9.56 6.87 4.98
CA LEU A 100 -8.43 7.79 4.99
C LEU A 100 -8.82 9.21 5.36
N PHE A 101 -9.96 9.69 4.85
CA PHE A 101 -10.49 11.02 5.18
C PHE A 101 -11.32 11.05 6.47
N GLY A 102 -11.43 9.94 7.18
CA GLY A 102 -12.12 9.87 8.45
C GLY A 102 -13.65 9.86 8.36
N GLU A 103 -14.23 9.66 7.17
CA GLU A 103 -15.68 9.57 6.99
C GLU A 103 -16.26 8.29 7.58
N ILE A 104 -15.49 7.21 7.55
CA ILE A 104 -15.85 5.93 8.16
C ILE A 104 -14.72 5.45 9.10
N PRO A 105 -15.03 4.62 10.10
CA PRO A 105 -14.03 4.11 11.02
C PRO A 105 -13.18 3.00 10.38
N PHE A 106 -11.91 2.87 10.83
CA PHE A 106 -11.12 1.66 10.64
C PHE A 106 -11.50 0.63 11.70
N ARG A 107 -11.91 -0.57 11.29
CA ARG A 107 -12.24 -1.71 12.16
C ARG A 107 -11.74 -3.04 11.60
N GLY A 108 -11.05 -2.97 10.47
CA GLY A 108 -10.55 -4.15 9.77
C GLY A 108 -9.52 -4.92 10.59
N ARG A 109 -9.47 -6.23 10.36
CA ARG A 109 -8.45 -7.12 10.92
C ARG A 109 -7.79 -7.88 9.79
N LEU A 110 -6.49 -8.07 9.92
CA LEU A 110 -5.69 -8.80 8.94
C LEU A 110 -6.18 -10.26 8.88
N PRO A 111 -6.67 -10.74 7.73
CA PRO A 111 -7.20 -12.11 7.61
C PRO A 111 -6.09 -13.17 7.49
N VAL A 112 -4.86 -12.74 7.28
CA VAL A 112 -3.68 -13.58 7.08
C VAL A 112 -2.52 -13.11 7.96
N THR A 113 -1.53 -13.96 8.16
CA THR A 113 -0.25 -13.56 8.77
C THR A 113 0.70 -13.08 7.67
N ILE A 114 1.30 -11.92 7.85
CA ILE A 114 2.41 -11.43 7.02
C ILE A 114 3.69 -11.78 7.77
N PRO A 115 4.49 -12.74 7.29
CA PRO A 115 5.68 -13.22 8.00
C PRO A 115 6.64 -12.09 8.37
N GLY A 116 7.05 -12.05 9.64
CA GLY A 116 7.97 -11.03 10.16
C GLY A 116 7.38 -9.63 10.36
N ILE A 117 6.11 -9.39 9.97
CA ILE A 117 5.47 -8.07 10.03
C ILE A 117 4.27 -8.08 10.98
N ALA A 118 3.24 -8.89 10.70
CA ALA A 118 2.00 -8.86 11.47
C ALA A 118 1.30 -10.22 11.49
N GLN A 119 0.71 -10.56 12.62
CA GLN A 119 -0.09 -11.77 12.79
C GLN A 119 -1.51 -11.59 12.26
N ARG A 120 -2.14 -12.69 11.86
CA ARG A 120 -3.59 -12.74 11.60
C ARG A 120 -4.36 -12.14 12.78
N GLY A 121 -5.35 -11.31 12.50
CA GLY A 121 -6.15 -10.62 13.52
C GLY A 121 -5.58 -9.27 13.94
N THR A 122 -4.38 -8.91 13.53
CA THR A 122 -3.82 -7.57 13.75
C THR A 122 -4.65 -6.52 13.03
N GLY A 123 -4.88 -5.40 13.68
CA GLY A 123 -5.58 -4.26 13.11
C GLY A 123 -5.71 -3.16 14.14
N MET A 124 -6.08 -1.99 13.68
CA MET A 124 -6.24 -0.81 14.51
C MET A 124 -7.69 -0.34 14.45
N ASP A 125 -8.29 -0.06 15.61
CA ASP A 125 -9.58 0.59 15.70
C ASP A 125 -9.37 2.11 15.73
N GLN A 126 -9.85 2.78 14.71
CA GLN A 126 -9.84 4.23 14.64
C GLN A 126 -11.25 4.71 14.31
N PRO A 127 -11.89 5.48 15.20
CA PRO A 127 -13.24 5.98 14.96
C PRO A 127 -13.27 6.94 13.78
N ALA A 128 -14.45 7.05 13.16
CA ALA A 128 -14.68 8.12 12.19
C ALA A 128 -14.48 9.48 12.87
N GLN A 129 -13.90 10.43 12.16
CA GLN A 129 -13.76 11.79 12.63
C GLN A 129 -15.09 12.51 12.45
N ALA A 130 -15.48 13.33 13.45
CA ALA A 130 -16.64 14.20 13.27
C ALA A 130 -16.40 15.13 12.07
N ALA A 131 -17.42 15.25 11.21
CA ALA A 131 -17.34 16.18 10.09
C ALA A 131 -16.97 17.57 10.61
N ARG A 132 -15.86 18.11 10.12
CA ARG A 132 -15.51 19.51 10.37
C ARG A 132 -16.59 20.35 9.67
N LYS A 133 -17.38 21.06 10.48
CA LYS A 133 -18.34 22.05 9.98
C LYS A 133 -17.60 23.24 9.41
#